data_60d44bda35153d8d6c3e4015da34afe5
#
_entry.id   60d44bda35153d8d6c3e4015da34afe5
#
_cell.length_a   1.000
_cell.length_b   1.000
_cell.length_c   1.000
_cell.angle_alpha   90.00
_cell.angle_beta   90.00
_cell.angle_gamma   90.00
#
_symmetry.space_group_name_H-M   'P 1'
#
loop_
_entity.id
_entity.type
_entity.pdbx_description
1 polymer ?
#
loop_
_entity_poly.entity_id
_entity_poly.type
_entity_poly.pdbx_seq_one_letter_code
_entity_poly.pdbx_strand_id
1 'polypeptide(L)'
;MSVEQQYIDLFSQTEAMICRHSAEALNAPRAAAFADFERLGFPTRKVEKYKYTDVSKFFEPDYGLNLNRLDIPVNPYEVFKCDVPNMSTSLYFVVNDAFYNKALPKSHLPEGVIFGSLKEMADRHPELVRKYYGKLADTSKDGVTAFNTAFAQDGVLLYVPKNVVVEKPIQLVNILRADVNFMVNRRVLVILEEGAQARLLACDHAMDLSLIHISEPTR
;
A
#
# COMPACT_ATOMS: atom_id res chain seq x y z
N MET A 1 21.60 -4.73 18.26
CA MET A 1 21.22 -4.84 16.83
C MET A 1 20.60 -3.50 16.48
N SER A 2 20.93 -2.90 15.35
CA SER A 2 20.24 -1.68 14.93
C SER A 2 18.81 -2.01 14.46
N VAL A 3 17.94 -1.00 14.44
CA VAL A 3 16.56 -1.16 13.94
C VAL A 3 16.56 -1.64 12.48
N GLU A 4 17.45 -1.10 11.67
CA GLU A 4 17.60 -1.48 10.26
C GLU A 4 18.00 -2.95 10.12
N GLN A 5 18.96 -3.41 10.95
CA GLN A 5 19.45 -4.78 10.90
C GLN A 5 18.34 -5.80 11.18
N GLN A 6 17.42 -5.50 12.09
CA GLN A 6 16.26 -6.34 12.37
C GLN A 6 15.44 -6.61 11.10
N TYR A 7 15.19 -5.56 10.28
CA TYR A 7 14.40 -5.70 9.06
C TYR A 7 15.20 -6.24 7.87
N ILE A 8 16.52 -6.01 7.83
CA ILE A 8 17.40 -6.64 6.85
C ILE A 8 17.40 -8.16 7.07
N ASP A 9 17.54 -8.61 8.30
CA ASP A 9 17.51 -10.02 8.64
C ASP A 9 16.12 -10.63 8.36
N LEU A 10 15.05 -9.93 8.72
CA LEU A 10 13.67 -10.34 8.43
C LEU A 10 13.44 -10.53 6.92
N PHE A 11 13.83 -9.57 6.10
CA PHE A 11 13.68 -9.67 4.65
C PHE A 11 14.46 -10.85 4.09
N SER A 12 15.74 -10.98 4.46
CA SER A 12 16.61 -12.07 3.99
C SER A 12 16.05 -13.45 4.30
N GLN A 13 15.37 -13.60 5.44
CA GLN A 13 14.72 -14.86 5.84
C GLN A 13 13.37 -15.10 5.16
N THR A 14 12.69 -14.05 4.71
CA THR A 14 11.28 -14.12 4.28
C THR A 14 11.06 -13.73 2.83
N GLU A 15 12.07 -13.30 2.10
CA GLU A 15 11.96 -12.84 0.69
C GLU A 15 11.21 -13.85 -0.20
N ALA A 16 11.57 -15.13 -0.11
CA ALA A 16 10.92 -16.17 -0.91
C ALA A 16 9.42 -16.29 -0.62
N MET A 17 9.00 -16.05 0.63
CA MET A 17 7.61 -16.07 1.04
C MET A 17 6.88 -14.82 0.58
N ILE A 18 7.50 -13.65 0.71
CA ILE A 18 6.98 -12.37 0.19
C ILE A 18 6.75 -12.48 -1.32
N CYS A 19 7.73 -12.96 -2.07
CA CYS A 19 7.65 -13.11 -3.53
C CYS A 19 6.57 -14.11 -3.95
N ARG A 20 6.41 -15.22 -3.21
CA ARG A 20 5.38 -16.24 -3.49
C ARG A 20 3.96 -15.68 -3.38
N HIS A 21 3.72 -14.78 -2.44
CA HIS A 21 2.40 -14.22 -2.14
C HIS A 21 2.18 -12.84 -2.77
N SER A 22 3.04 -12.43 -3.72
CA SER A 22 2.94 -11.22 -4.49
C SER A 22 2.89 -11.53 -5.99
N ALA A 23 2.79 -10.53 -6.87
CA ALA A 23 2.84 -10.68 -8.32
C ALA A 23 4.25 -10.45 -8.86
N GLU A 24 4.58 -11.06 -10.01
CA GLU A 24 5.90 -10.91 -10.65
C GLU A 24 6.27 -9.44 -10.92
N ALA A 25 5.31 -8.65 -11.42
CA ALA A 25 5.54 -7.22 -11.68
C ALA A 25 5.87 -6.41 -10.42
N LEU A 26 5.38 -6.85 -9.25
CA LEU A 26 5.69 -6.25 -7.95
C LEU A 26 7.03 -6.75 -7.40
N ASN A 27 7.40 -7.99 -7.74
CA ASN A 27 8.67 -8.58 -7.31
C ASN A 27 9.88 -8.03 -8.08
N ALA A 28 9.69 -7.63 -9.34
CA ALA A 28 10.78 -7.18 -10.21
C ALA A 28 11.68 -6.06 -9.61
N PRO A 29 11.16 -5.00 -8.98
CA PRO A 29 11.99 -3.96 -8.36
C PRO A 29 12.48 -4.31 -6.93
N ARG A 30 12.06 -5.44 -6.34
CA ARG A 30 12.23 -5.74 -4.91
C ARG A 30 13.68 -5.87 -4.48
N ALA A 31 14.48 -6.64 -5.21
CA ALA A 31 15.89 -6.85 -4.87
C ALA A 31 16.70 -5.54 -4.94
N ALA A 32 16.46 -4.69 -5.94
CA ALA A 32 17.10 -3.39 -6.04
C ALA A 32 16.68 -2.46 -4.91
N ALA A 33 15.39 -2.45 -4.58
CA ALA A 33 14.87 -1.66 -3.46
C ALA A 33 15.42 -2.13 -2.12
N PHE A 34 15.59 -3.43 -1.93
CA PHE A 34 16.19 -3.97 -0.71
C PHE A 34 17.65 -3.55 -0.58
N ALA A 35 18.46 -3.65 -1.66
CA ALA A 35 19.83 -3.17 -1.66
C ALA A 35 19.92 -1.64 -1.38
N ASP A 36 18.96 -0.86 -1.88
CA ASP A 36 18.85 0.55 -1.53
C ASP A 36 18.57 0.77 -0.04
N PHE A 37 17.67 -0.04 0.55
CA PHE A 37 17.39 0.03 1.97
C PHE A 37 18.60 -0.37 2.83
N GLU A 38 19.34 -1.43 2.45
CA GLU A 38 20.58 -1.81 3.15
C GLU A 38 21.60 -0.66 3.16
N ARG A 39 21.70 0.08 2.06
CA ARG A 39 22.62 1.21 1.91
C ARG A 39 22.14 2.46 2.64
N LEU A 40 20.85 2.78 2.61
CA LEU A 40 20.29 4.05 3.12
C LEU A 40 19.85 3.95 4.58
N GLY A 41 19.33 2.81 5.01
CA GLY A 41 18.63 2.67 6.29
C GLY A 41 17.38 3.55 6.38
N PHE A 42 16.86 3.70 7.59
CA PHE A 42 15.79 4.65 7.87
C PHE A 42 16.33 6.09 7.91
N PRO A 43 15.58 7.05 7.34
CA PRO A 43 16.03 8.44 7.34
C PRO A 43 16.09 9.02 8.76
N THR A 44 17.15 9.74 9.02
CA THR A 44 17.34 10.46 10.28
C THR A 44 16.74 11.87 10.19
N ARG A 45 16.58 12.54 11.33
CA ARG A 45 16.16 13.94 11.39
C ARG A 45 17.09 14.93 10.67
N LYS A 46 18.26 14.51 10.23
CA LYS A 46 19.18 15.32 9.39
C LYS A 46 18.67 15.48 7.96
N VAL A 47 17.81 14.58 7.51
CA VAL A 47 17.13 14.69 6.20
C VAL A 47 15.97 15.67 6.33
N GLU A 48 15.96 16.75 5.54
CA GLU A 48 14.99 17.86 5.67
C GLU A 48 13.53 17.38 5.65
N LYS A 49 13.20 16.42 4.78
CA LYS A 49 11.86 15.79 4.68
C LYS A 49 11.40 15.17 6.01
N TYR A 50 12.34 14.69 6.83
CA TYR A 50 12.08 13.97 8.09
C TYR A 50 12.51 14.74 9.35
N LYS A 51 12.82 16.02 9.23
CA LYS A 51 13.36 16.88 10.30
C LYS A 51 12.58 16.82 11.63
N TYR A 52 11.27 16.68 11.54
CA TYR A 52 10.37 16.60 12.70
C TYR A 52 9.90 15.18 13.04
N THR A 53 10.36 14.17 12.31
CA THR A 53 9.92 12.79 12.46
C THR A 53 11.12 11.88 12.69
N ASP A 54 11.12 11.18 13.81
CA ASP A 54 12.11 10.14 14.10
C ASP A 54 11.58 8.81 13.58
N VAL A 55 11.91 8.51 12.33
CA VAL A 55 11.38 7.33 11.64
C VAL A 55 11.80 6.04 12.33
N SER A 56 13.07 5.93 12.76
CA SER A 56 13.59 4.71 13.39
C SER A 56 12.80 4.32 14.65
N LYS A 57 12.31 5.28 15.43
CA LYS A 57 11.48 4.99 16.62
C LYS A 57 10.19 4.25 16.33
N PHE A 58 9.60 4.49 15.16
CA PHE A 58 8.38 3.77 14.76
C PHE A 58 8.64 2.31 14.40
N PHE A 59 9.88 1.97 14.10
CA PHE A 59 10.30 0.62 13.73
C PHE A 59 11.04 -0.13 14.85
N GLU A 60 11.24 0.49 16.02
CA GLU A 60 11.88 -0.17 17.17
C GLU A 60 11.13 -1.44 17.64
N PRO A 61 9.77 -1.46 17.72
CA PRO A 61 9.08 -2.68 18.09
C PRO A 61 9.25 -3.78 17.04
N ASP A 62 9.24 -5.01 17.51
CA ASP A 62 9.23 -6.20 16.65
C ASP A 62 7.82 -6.39 16.05
N TYR A 63 7.64 -5.90 14.83
CA TYR A 63 6.37 -6.01 14.14
C TYR A 63 6.29 -7.27 13.30
N GLY A 64 5.20 -8.04 13.50
CA GLY A 64 4.83 -9.12 12.61
C GLY A 64 4.38 -8.63 11.23
N LEU A 65 4.49 -9.50 10.24
CA LEU A 65 3.99 -9.32 8.88
C LEU A 65 3.03 -10.45 8.52
N ASN A 66 1.98 -10.15 7.75
CA ASN A 66 1.09 -11.18 7.22
C ASN A 66 1.68 -11.83 5.95
N LEU A 67 2.83 -12.46 6.10
CA LEU A 67 3.59 -13.06 5.00
C LEU A 67 2.80 -14.13 4.24
N ASN A 68 1.97 -14.89 4.94
CA ASN A 68 1.12 -15.94 4.37
C ASN A 68 -0.21 -15.42 3.82
N ARG A 69 -0.48 -14.11 3.89
CA ARG A 69 -1.72 -13.49 3.41
C ARG A 69 -2.96 -14.11 4.06
N LEU A 70 -2.87 -14.41 5.35
CA LEU A 70 -4.01 -14.94 6.10
C LEU A 70 -5.16 -13.95 6.09
N ASP A 71 -6.36 -14.47 5.87
CA ASP A 71 -7.59 -13.67 5.90
C ASP A 71 -7.90 -13.27 7.35
N ILE A 72 -7.93 -11.97 7.61
CA ILE A 72 -8.26 -11.44 8.93
C ILE A 72 -9.77 -11.20 8.95
N PRO A 73 -10.51 -11.85 9.85
CA PRO A 73 -11.98 -11.79 9.87
C PRO A 73 -12.46 -10.42 10.37
N VAL A 74 -12.61 -9.49 9.43
CA VAL A 74 -13.20 -8.17 9.67
C VAL A 74 -14.29 -7.93 8.63
N ASN A 75 -15.48 -7.56 9.07
CA ASN A 75 -16.46 -6.95 8.19
C ASN A 75 -16.27 -5.43 8.22
N PRO A 76 -15.66 -4.83 7.20
CA PRO A 76 -15.33 -3.41 7.22
C PRO A 76 -16.57 -2.52 7.28
N TYR A 77 -17.72 -2.99 6.77
CA TYR A 77 -18.98 -2.24 6.79
C TYR A 77 -19.58 -2.13 8.20
N GLU A 78 -19.28 -3.05 9.10
CA GLU A 78 -19.72 -3.00 10.50
C GLU A 78 -18.85 -2.09 11.36
N VAL A 79 -17.58 -1.98 10.98
CA VAL A 79 -16.55 -1.26 11.75
C VAL A 79 -16.45 0.19 11.33
N PHE A 80 -16.57 0.44 10.03
CA PHE A 80 -16.39 1.78 9.48
C PHE A 80 -17.62 2.65 9.73
N LYS A 81 -17.39 3.74 10.47
CA LYS A 81 -18.34 4.83 10.63
C LYS A 81 -17.70 6.10 10.12
N CYS A 82 -18.27 6.68 9.07
CA CYS A 82 -17.80 7.96 8.56
C CYS A 82 -18.72 9.07 9.05
N ASP A 83 -18.18 10.00 9.82
CA ASP A 83 -18.91 11.15 10.34
C ASP A 83 -18.95 12.33 9.35
N VAL A 84 -18.45 12.15 8.13
CA VAL A 84 -18.51 13.20 7.11
C VAL A 84 -19.91 13.20 6.49
N PRO A 85 -20.75 14.17 6.80
CA PRO A 85 -22.13 14.20 6.33
C PRO A 85 -22.20 14.45 4.83
N ASN A 86 -23.16 13.78 4.18
CA ASN A 86 -23.52 14.00 2.77
C ASN A 86 -22.45 13.66 1.72
N MET A 87 -21.45 12.84 2.04
CA MET A 87 -20.51 12.33 1.04
C MET A 87 -21.11 11.15 0.27
N SER A 88 -21.58 11.41 -0.94
CA SER A 88 -21.93 10.34 -1.87
C SER A 88 -20.67 9.84 -2.56
N THR A 89 -20.06 8.78 -2.05
CA THR A 89 -18.84 8.15 -2.58
C THR A 89 -19.06 6.71 -2.99
N SER A 90 -18.19 6.18 -3.85
CA SER A 90 -18.04 4.74 -4.06
C SER A 90 -17.06 4.22 -3.03
N LEU A 91 -17.56 3.48 -2.04
CA LEU A 91 -16.82 3.06 -0.86
C LEU A 91 -16.14 1.72 -1.08
N TYR A 92 -14.83 1.69 -0.88
CA TYR A 92 -13.98 0.50 -0.97
C TYR A 92 -13.11 0.36 0.27
N PHE A 93 -12.72 -0.87 0.60
CA PHE A 93 -11.95 -1.16 1.79
C PHE A 93 -10.65 -1.90 1.46
N VAL A 94 -9.64 -1.58 2.25
CA VAL A 94 -8.42 -2.40 2.39
C VAL A 94 -8.33 -2.80 3.85
N VAL A 95 -8.27 -4.08 4.13
CA VAL A 95 -8.07 -4.60 5.48
C VAL A 95 -6.62 -5.02 5.59
N ASN A 96 -5.88 -4.34 6.45
CA ASN A 96 -4.44 -4.38 6.51
C ASN A 96 -3.82 -4.05 5.13
N ASP A 97 -3.20 -4.99 4.44
CA ASP A 97 -2.63 -4.83 3.10
C ASP A 97 -3.45 -5.52 1.99
N ALA A 98 -4.60 -6.09 2.33
CA ALA A 98 -5.45 -6.83 1.38
C ALA A 98 -6.68 -6.01 0.96
N PHE A 99 -6.88 -5.88 -0.36
CA PHE A 99 -8.10 -5.30 -0.91
C PHE A 99 -9.31 -6.18 -0.57
N TYR A 100 -10.35 -5.58 0.00
CA TYR A 100 -11.54 -6.30 0.42
C TYR A 100 -12.52 -6.47 -0.75
N ASN A 101 -12.57 -7.66 -1.31
CA ASN A 101 -13.39 -7.99 -2.48
C ASN A 101 -14.69 -8.75 -2.16
N LYS A 102 -14.94 -9.09 -0.89
CA LYS A 102 -16.12 -9.88 -0.47
C LYS A 102 -17.44 -9.12 -0.64
N ALA A 103 -17.40 -7.79 -0.62
CA ALA A 103 -18.55 -6.95 -0.91
C ALA A 103 -18.06 -5.64 -1.58
N LEU A 104 -18.35 -5.49 -2.85
CA LEU A 104 -18.04 -4.30 -3.63
C LEU A 104 -19.25 -3.35 -3.67
N PRO A 105 -19.03 -2.03 -3.84
CA PRO A 105 -20.13 -1.09 -3.97
C PRO A 105 -20.99 -1.43 -5.20
N LYS A 106 -22.30 -1.23 -5.10
CA LYS A 106 -23.25 -1.45 -6.19
C LYS A 106 -23.10 -0.46 -7.35
N SER A 107 -22.38 0.67 -7.14
CA SER A 107 -22.10 1.64 -8.19
C SER A 107 -21.03 1.10 -9.13
N HIS A 108 -21.35 1.00 -10.40
CA HIS A 108 -20.37 0.63 -11.42
C HIS A 108 -19.42 1.81 -11.71
N LEU A 109 -18.16 1.49 -11.87
CA LEU A 109 -17.19 2.43 -12.43
C LEU A 109 -17.43 2.53 -13.96
N PRO A 110 -17.07 3.66 -14.60
CA PRO A 110 -17.15 3.78 -16.05
C PRO A 110 -16.39 2.66 -16.77
N GLU A 111 -16.81 2.37 -18.00
CA GLU A 111 -16.17 1.35 -18.83
C GLU A 111 -14.66 1.61 -18.99
N GLY A 112 -13.87 0.56 -18.90
CA GLY A 112 -12.42 0.60 -19.01
C GLY A 112 -11.69 1.06 -17.76
N VAL A 113 -12.37 1.56 -16.71
CA VAL A 113 -11.76 1.88 -15.42
C VAL A 113 -11.45 0.58 -14.67
N ILE A 114 -10.21 0.45 -14.19
CA ILE A 114 -9.76 -0.67 -13.37
C ILE A 114 -9.52 -0.15 -11.95
N PHE A 115 -10.16 -0.78 -10.97
CA PHE A 115 -9.94 -0.48 -9.57
C PHE A 115 -10.00 -1.75 -8.72
N GLY A 116 -8.96 -2.03 -7.94
CA GLY A 116 -8.92 -3.23 -7.12
C GLY A 116 -7.54 -3.53 -6.53
N SER A 117 -7.33 -4.79 -6.12
CA SER A 117 -6.04 -5.27 -5.62
C SER A 117 -4.94 -5.03 -6.65
N LEU A 118 -3.86 -4.37 -6.22
CA LEU A 118 -2.70 -4.15 -7.08
C LEU A 118 -2.06 -5.48 -7.51
N LYS A 119 -2.00 -6.46 -6.61
CA LYS A 119 -1.50 -7.80 -6.92
C LYS A 119 -2.35 -8.50 -7.98
N GLU A 120 -3.67 -8.56 -7.80
CA GLU A 120 -4.56 -9.19 -8.79
C GLU A 120 -4.50 -8.49 -10.15
N MET A 121 -4.41 -7.16 -10.15
CA MET A 121 -4.30 -6.39 -11.38
C MET A 121 -2.92 -6.55 -12.04
N ALA A 122 -1.87 -6.73 -11.25
CA ALA A 122 -0.54 -7.05 -11.78
C ALA A 122 -0.50 -8.43 -12.47
N ASP A 123 -1.28 -9.40 -11.97
CA ASP A 123 -1.42 -10.71 -12.62
C ASP A 123 -2.27 -10.64 -13.92
N ARG A 124 -3.34 -9.82 -13.91
CA ARG A 124 -4.26 -9.68 -15.06
C ARG A 124 -3.77 -8.70 -16.13
N HIS A 125 -3.06 -7.66 -15.74
CA HIS A 125 -2.58 -6.58 -16.58
C HIS A 125 -1.09 -6.30 -16.33
N PRO A 126 -0.20 -7.30 -16.49
CA PRO A 126 1.20 -7.18 -16.10
C PRO A 126 1.94 -6.04 -16.81
N GLU A 127 1.64 -5.80 -18.07
CA GLU A 127 2.29 -4.75 -18.86
C GLU A 127 1.94 -3.34 -18.34
N LEU A 128 0.68 -3.14 -17.94
CA LEU A 128 0.23 -1.88 -17.34
C LEU A 128 0.98 -1.61 -16.03
N VAL A 129 1.07 -2.60 -15.15
CA VAL A 129 1.72 -2.45 -13.85
C VAL A 129 3.23 -2.27 -14.02
N ARG A 130 3.90 -3.08 -14.85
CA ARG A 130 5.35 -2.95 -15.11
C ARG A 130 5.75 -1.59 -15.67
N LYS A 131 4.85 -0.95 -16.44
CA LYS A 131 5.12 0.36 -17.02
C LYS A 131 5.27 1.45 -15.95
N TYR A 132 4.54 1.37 -14.84
CA TYR A 132 4.44 2.45 -13.86
C TYR A 132 4.92 2.09 -12.45
N TYR A 133 4.78 0.82 -12.02
CA TYR A 133 5.16 0.41 -10.68
C TYR A 133 6.66 0.56 -10.44
N GLY A 134 7.02 1.17 -9.32
CA GLY A 134 8.42 1.43 -8.96
C GLY A 134 9.13 2.49 -9.80
N LYS A 135 8.42 3.24 -10.66
CA LYS A 135 9.03 4.26 -11.55
C LYS A 135 8.92 5.68 -11.00
N LEU A 136 7.93 5.97 -10.17
CA LEU A 136 7.66 7.32 -9.66
C LEU A 136 8.34 7.58 -8.32
N ALA A 137 8.38 6.59 -7.45
CA ALA A 137 9.06 6.67 -6.17
C ALA A 137 10.48 6.11 -6.31
N ASP A 138 11.48 6.97 -6.15
CA ASP A 138 12.90 6.63 -6.33
C ASP A 138 13.46 6.01 -5.03
N THR A 139 13.61 4.69 -5.02
CA THR A 139 14.13 3.93 -3.88
C THR A 139 15.57 4.31 -3.54
N SER A 140 16.33 4.76 -4.53
CA SER A 140 17.75 5.10 -4.34
C SER A 140 17.99 6.35 -3.48
N LYS A 141 16.95 7.14 -3.23
CA LYS A 141 17.00 8.41 -2.50
C LYS A 141 16.28 8.41 -1.16
N ASP A 142 15.43 7.43 -0.88
CA ASP A 142 14.60 7.42 0.32
C ASP A 142 14.47 6.00 0.88
N GLY A 143 15.00 5.79 2.10
CA GLY A 143 15.00 4.48 2.74
C GLY A 143 13.60 3.97 3.11
N VAL A 144 12.62 4.85 3.38
CA VAL A 144 11.23 4.44 3.63
C VAL A 144 10.59 3.94 2.34
N THR A 145 10.83 4.62 1.22
CA THR A 145 10.37 4.19 -0.10
C THR A 145 11.00 2.84 -0.49
N ALA A 146 12.29 2.69 -0.23
CA ALA A 146 13.03 1.44 -0.47
C ALA A 146 12.46 0.30 0.37
N PHE A 147 12.30 0.52 1.68
CA PHE A 147 11.68 -0.41 2.61
C PHE A 147 10.27 -0.84 2.17
N ASN A 148 9.40 0.14 1.88
CA ASN A 148 8.04 -0.16 1.43
C ASN A 148 8.04 -1.00 0.14
N THR A 149 8.91 -0.69 -0.83
CA THR A 149 9.02 -1.46 -2.08
C THR A 149 9.51 -2.89 -1.84
N ALA A 150 10.45 -3.07 -0.90
CA ALA A 150 10.96 -4.39 -0.53
C ALA A 150 9.88 -5.27 0.12
N PHE A 151 9.04 -4.71 1.00
CA PHE A 151 8.08 -5.49 1.80
C PHE A 151 6.65 -5.51 1.26
N ALA A 152 6.24 -4.60 0.38
CA ALA A 152 4.86 -4.56 -0.12
C ALA A 152 4.53 -5.81 -0.95
N GLN A 153 3.44 -6.51 -0.57
CA GLN A 153 2.93 -7.68 -1.28
C GLN A 153 1.69 -7.36 -2.11
N ASP A 154 0.95 -6.32 -1.72
CA ASP A 154 -0.28 -5.89 -2.38
C ASP A 154 -0.50 -4.39 -2.16
N GLY A 155 -1.66 -3.92 -2.51
CA GLY A 155 -2.14 -2.56 -2.40
C GLY A 155 -3.34 -2.32 -3.28
N VAL A 156 -3.42 -1.14 -3.86
CA VAL A 156 -4.55 -0.74 -4.71
C VAL A 156 -4.06 -0.19 -6.03
N LEU A 157 -4.69 -0.61 -7.13
CA LEU A 157 -4.56 0.01 -8.44
C LEU A 157 -5.83 0.76 -8.80
N LEU A 158 -5.69 2.02 -9.22
CA LEU A 158 -6.69 2.77 -9.97
C LEU A 158 -6.11 3.12 -11.35
N TYR A 159 -6.75 2.63 -12.40
CA TYR A 159 -6.46 3.01 -13.77
C TYR A 159 -7.71 3.65 -14.40
N VAL A 160 -7.57 4.81 -14.98
CA VAL A 160 -8.64 5.51 -15.69
C VAL A 160 -8.16 5.78 -17.13
N PRO A 161 -8.83 5.21 -18.14
CA PRO A 161 -8.43 5.37 -19.53
C PRO A 161 -8.65 6.78 -20.05
N LYS A 162 -8.05 7.08 -21.19
CA LYS A 162 -8.10 8.39 -21.87
C LYS A 162 -9.51 8.95 -21.98
N ASN A 163 -9.66 10.23 -21.59
CA ASN A 163 -10.91 11.00 -21.66
C ASN A 163 -12.08 10.45 -20.82
N VAL A 164 -11.84 9.49 -19.93
CA VAL A 164 -12.85 8.97 -19.01
C VAL A 164 -12.91 9.79 -17.72
N VAL A 165 -14.11 10.16 -17.31
CA VAL A 165 -14.38 10.89 -16.06
C VAL A 165 -15.07 9.98 -15.07
N VAL A 166 -14.45 9.76 -13.90
CA VAL A 166 -15.06 9.08 -12.75
C VAL A 166 -15.76 10.14 -11.90
N GLU A 167 -17.05 10.37 -12.18
CA GLU A 167 -17.82 11.45 -11.57
C GLU A 167 -17.97 11.28 -10.05
N LYS A 168 -18.33 10.06 -9.62
CA LYS A 168 -18.51 9.75 -8.21
C LYS A 168 -17.16 9.51 -7.56
N PRO A 169 -16.81 10.26 -6.48
CA PRO A 169 -15.54 10.05 -5.79
C PRO A 169 -15.38 8.62 -5.30
N ILE A 170 -14.19 8.07 -5.47
CA ILE A 170 -13.79 6.80 -4.90
C ILE A 170 -13.30 7.07 -3.48
N GLN A 171 -13.90 6.43 -2.49
CA GLN A 171 -13.44 6.48 -1.10
C GLN A 171 -12.77 5.14 -0.75
N LEU A 172 -11.48 5.20 -0.48
CA LEU A 172 -10.66 4.07 -0.05
C LEU A 172 -10.46 4.15 1.45
N VAL A 173 -11.06 3.22 2.18
CA VAL A 173 -10.93 3.14 3.63
C VAL A 173 -9.97 2.01 3.98
N ASN A 174 -8.90 2.38 4.62
CA ASN A 174 -7.88 1.47 5.11
C ASN A 174 -8.19 1.14 6.56
N ILE A 175 -8.44 -0.13 6.86
CA ILE A 175 -8.69 -0.62 8.21
C ILE A 175 -7.47 -1.43 8.65
N LEU A 176 -6.85 -1.01 9.73
CA LEU A 176 -5.79 -1.75 10.39
C LEU A 176 -6.36 -2.51 11.58
N ARG A 177 -6.17 -3.83 11.58
CA ARG A 177 -6.53 -4.70 12.68
C ARG A 177 -5.53 -5.83 12.84
N ALA A 178 -5.02 -5.97 14.06
CA ALA A 178 -4.28 -7.15 14.49
C ALA A 178 -4.38 -7.26 16.03
N ASP A 179 -4.27 -8.47 16.53
CA ASP A 179 -4.23 -8.74 17.96
C ASP A 179 -2.78 -8.80 18.50
N VAL A 180 -1.83 -8.43 17.65
CA VAL A 180 -0.38 -8.37 17.94
C VAL A 180 0.23 -7.13 17.29
N ASN A 181 1.44 -6.77 17.68
CA ASN A 181 2.20 -5.75 16.96
C ASN A 181 2.39 -6.16 15.51
N PHE A 182 1.84 -5.38 14.60
CA PHE A 182 1.71 -5.73 13.20
C PHE A 182 2.05 -4.56 12.30
N MET A 183 2.81 -4.83 11.25
CA MET A 183 3.19 -3.84 10.24
C MET A 183 2.52 -4.14 8.91
N VAL A 184 2.01 -3.10 8.29
CA VAL A 184 1.37 -3.16 6.97
C VAL A 184 2.18 -2.35 5.96
N ASN A 185 2.59 -3.00 4.89
CA ASN A 185 3.24 -2.37 3.74
C ASN A 185 2.35 -2.54 2.52
N ARG A 186 1.79 -1.45 2.04
CA ARG A 186 0.95 -1.44 0.84
C ARG A 186 1.34 -0.31 -0.09
N ARG A 187 0.96 -0.44 -1.34
CA ARG A 187 1.19 0.57 -2.37
C ARG A 187 -0.13 0.98 -3.02
N VAL A 188 -0.33 2.27 -3.24
CA VAL A 188 -1.43 2.77 -4.06
C VAL A 188 -0.85 3.26 -5.39
N LEU A 189 -1.24 2.63 -6.48
CA LEU A 189 -0.84 3.03 -7.83
C LEU A 189 -2.04 3.65 -8.55
N VAL A 190 -1.94 4.94 -8.87
CA VAL A 190 -2.95 5.69 -9.62
C VAL A 190 -2.41 6.05 -10.99
N ILE A 191 -3.11 5.62 -12.02
CA ILE A 191 -2.77 5.88 -13.42
C ILE A 191 -3.97 6.57 -14.07
N LEU A 192 -3.79 7.82 -14.44
CA LEU A 192 -4.77 8.59 -15.20
C LEU A 192 -4.17 8.87 -16.58
N GLU A 193 -4.83 8.40 -17.63
CA GLU A 193 -4.41 8.72 -18.99
C GLU A 193 -4.83 10.15 -19.39
N GLU A 194 -4.41 10.59 -20.54
CA GLU A 194 -4.69 11.95 -21.06
C GLU A 194 -6.19 12.29 -21.01
N GLY A 195 -6.52 13.43 -20.39
CA GLY A 195 -7.91 13.89 -20.23
C GLY A 195 -8.75 13.10 -19.22
N ALA A 196 -8.19 12.06 -18.58
CA ALA A 196 -8.89 11.31 -17.55
C ALA A 196 -9.03 12.11 -16.25
N GLN A 197 -10.16 11.90 -15.54
CA GLN A 197 -10.42 12.57 -14.27
C GLN A 197 -10.97 11.59 -13.25
N ALA A 198 -10.46 11.66 -12.03
CA ALA A 198 -10.97 10.92 -10.87
C ALA A 198 -10.74 11.70 -9.57
N ARG A 199 -11.55 11.43 -8.57
CA ARG A 199 -11.35 11.91 -7.20
C ARG A 199 -11.18 10.72 -6.29
N LEU A 200 -10.06 10.65 -5.58
CA LEU A 200 -9.75 9.60 -4.61
C LEU A 200 -9.65 10.23 -3.22
N LEU A 201 -10.44 9.72 -2.28
CA LEU A 201 -10.37 10.05 -0.87
C LEU A 201 -9.84 8.82 -0.12
N ALA A 202 -8.70 8.96 0.53
CA ALA A 202 -8.13 7.92 1.37
C ALA A 202 -8.39 8.25 2.85
N CYS A 203 -8.88 7.26 3.59
CA CYS A 203 -9.12 7.34 5.02
C CYS A 203 -8.42 6.18 5.72
N ASP A 204 -7.76 6.46 6.84
CA ASP A 204 -7.07 5.44 7.62
C ASP A 204 -7.75 5.28 8.99
N HIS A 205 -8.06 4.04 9.36
CA HIS A 205 -8.68 3.67 10.62
C HIS A 205 -7.87 2.55 11.27
N ALA A 206 -7.34 2.80 12.46
CA ALA A 206 -6.76 1.78 13.31
C ALA A 206 -7.82 1.33 14.32
N MET A 207 -8.03 0.02 14.43
CA MET A 207 -8.92 -0.56 15.45
C MET A 207 -8.22 -0.79 16.77
N ASP A 208 -6.88 -0.80 16.75
CA ASP A 208 -6.03 -0.89 17.91
C ASP A 208 -4.95 0.20 17.83
N LEU A 209 -4.66 0.85 18.98
CA LEU A 209 -3.68 1.93 19.08
C LEU A 209 -2.22 1.44 18.99
N SER A 210 -1.98 0.13 18.97
CA SER A 210 -0.64 -0.48 18.85
C SER A 210 -0.15 -0.63 17.40
N LEU A 211 -0.93 -0.17 16.41
CA LEU A 211 -0.63 -0.39 15.00
C LEU A 211 0.05 0.82 14.36
N ILE A 212 1.14 0.58 13.63
CA ILE A 212 1.78 1.55 12.74
C ILE A 212 1.32 1.33 11.30
N HIS A 213 0.92 2.42 10.68
CA HIS A 213 0.53 2.48 9.29
C HIS A 213 1.58 3.24 8.47
N ILE A 214 2.14 2.58 7.46
CA ILE A 214 3.04 3.18 6.50
C ILE A 214 2.38 3.14 5.13
N SER A 215 1.97 4.31 4.64
CA SER A 215 1.55 4.49 3.26
C SER A 215 2.30 5.64 2.63
N GLU A 216 2.89 5.44 1.48
CA GLU A 216 3.37 6.53 0.64
C GLU A 216 2.39 6.75 -0.51
N PRO A 217 1.79 7.95 -0.62
CA PRO A 217 1.09 8.33 -1.83
C PRO A 217 2.13 8.56 -2.93
N THR A 218 2.11 7.74 -3.96
CA THR A 218 2.79 8.06 -5.23
C THR A 218 1.91 9.04 -5.99
N ARG A 219 2.42 10.25 -6.20
CA ARG A 219 1.80 11.25 -7.07
C ARG A 219 2.10 10.96 -8.54
#